data_fee79748c9da95dae57c7dc7c2f81683
#
_entry.id   fee79748c9da95dae57c7dc7c2f81683
#
_cell.length_a   1.000
_cell.length_b   1.000
_cell.length_c   1.000
_cell.angle_alpha   90.00
_cell.angle_beta   90.00
_cell.angle_gamma   90.00
#
_symmetry.space_group_name_H-M   'P 1'
#
loop_
_entity.id
_entity.type
_entity.pdbx_description
1 polymer ?
#
loop_
_entity_poly.entity_id
_entity_poly.type
_entity_poly.pdbx_seq_one_letter_code
_entity_poly.pdbx_strand_id
1 'polypeptide(L)'
;VPVAPPRRWWLPLLWLLMIVSLAAGLGLRQPQPPDEPRFVLAARAMVDSGQWLLPHRGRELYAEKPPVFMWLQAAAHQAVGSWQASFLLPSLLAALLTLWLVADLARRLGSPRHARYALAALFCTLQFALMAKRAQIDMVLVALTTASLWGLLRHLAERPNLPALWLAGIAAGVGTVTKGVGFLPLLLVLPWLGWRVYLRRRGQPVPGPHPASLLCLLPAFLLGLAVWLAPLGWALLHTPDDALRAYAHELLFKQTGTRYANAWHHRQPPWYYLQVMLTLWLPGSLLLP
;
A
#
# COMPACT_ATOMS: atom_id res chain seq x y z
N VAL A 1 17.53 44.37 8.96
CA VAL A 1 16.43 44.21 7.99
C VAL A 1 16.19 42.72 7.91
N PRO A 2 15.00 42.15 8.30
CA PRO A 2 14.71 40.76 8.15
C PRO A 2 14.62 40.43 6.64
N VAL A 3 15.56 39.65 6.17
CA VAL A 3 15.53 39.12 4.78
C VAL A 3 14.35 38.18 4.69
N ALA A 4 13.35 38.51 3.90
CA ALA A 4 12.21 37.66 3.64
C ALA A 4 12.70 36.28 3.13
N PRO A 5 12.19 35.18 3.67
CA PRO A 5 12.61 33.85 3.20
C PRO A 5 12.33 33.73 1.69
N PRO A 6 13.26 33.16 0.90
CA PRO A 6 13.10 33.08 -0.54
C PRO A 6 11.78 32.40 -0.88
N ARG A 7 10.97 33.03 -1.71
CA ARG A 7 9.66 32.53 -2.18
C ARG A 7 9.89 31.16 -2.83
N ARG A 8 9.43 30.08 -2.21
CA ARG A 8 9.68 28.68 -2.62
C ARG A 8 8.72 28.25 -3.76
N TRP A 9 8.60 29.10 -4.80
CA TRP A 9 7.73 28.84 -5.98
C TRP A 9 8.07 27.55 -6.73
N TRP A 10 9.31 27.06 -6.62
CA TRP A 10 9.75 25.83 -7.26
C TRP A 10 9.17 24.54 -6.61
N LEU A 11 8.68 24.57 -5.37
CA LEU A 11 8.07 23.40 -4.74
C LEU A 11 6.77 22.94 -5.43
N PRO A 12 5.79 23.83 -5.70
CA PRO A 12 4.61 23.44 -6.50
C PRO A 12 5.00 23.01 -7.93
N LEU A 13 6.01 23.63 -8.52
CA LEU A 13 6.51 23.20 -9.83
C LEU A 13 7.09 21.79 -9.78
N LEU A 14 7.86 21.43 -8.75
CA LEU A 14 8.39 20.09 -8.57
C LEU A 14 7.27 19.06 -8.44
N TRP A 15 6.25 19.34 -7.62
CA TRP A 15 5.08 18.46 -7.51
C TRP A 15 4.34 18.33 -8.85
N LEU A 16 4.15 19.41 -9.55
CA LEU A 16 3.52 19.39 -10.89
C LEU A 16 4.30 18.51 -11.85
N LEU A 17 5.62 18.65 -11.93
CA LEU A 17 6.48 17.82 -12.77
C LEU A 17 6.41 16.35 -12.41
N MET A 18 6.38 16.01 -11.10
CA MET A 18 6.22 14.63 -10.64
C MET A 18 4.85 14.07 -11.03
N ILE A 19 3.77 14.83 -10.83
CA ILE A 19 2.42 14.43 -11.21
C ILE A 19 2.33 14.19 -12.72
N VAL A 20 2.79 15.14 -13.53
CA VAL A 20 2.77 15.02 -15.00
C VAL A 20 3.60 13.83 -15.46
N SER A 21 4.80 13.64 -14.89
CA SER A 21 5.66 12.50 -15.22
C SER A 21 5.00 11.15 -14.89
N LEU A 22 4.38 11.02 -13.71
CA LEU A 22 3.71 9.77 -13.31
C LEU A 22 2.42 9.55 -14.09
N ALA A 23 1.68 10.62 -14.41
CA ALA A 23 0.45 10.55 -15.19
C ALA A 23 0.70 10.35 -16.69
N ALA A 24 1.94 10.52 -17.17
CA ALA A 24 2.27 10.34 -18.59
C ALA A 24 1.92 8.93 -19.06
N GLY A 25 1.11 8.83 -20.11
CA GLY A 25 0.57 7.58 -20.64
C GLY A 25 -0.84 7.23 -20.14
N LEU A 26 -1.40 7.99 -19.18
CA LEU A 26 -2.78 7.84 -18.76
C LEU A 26 -3.73 8.17 -19.93
N GLY A 27 -4.67 7.26 -20.21
CA GLY A 27 -5.59 7.44 -21.35
C GLY A 27 -4.98 7.21 -22.74
N LEU A 28 -3.68 6.92 -22.84
CA LEU A 28 -2.97 6.77 -24.13
C LEU A 28 -2.59 5.32 -24.44
N ARG A 29 -2.64 4.42 -23.47
CA ARG A 29 -2.23 3.02 -23.65
C ARG A 29 -3.30 2.04 -23.22
N GLN A 30 -3.19 0.83 -23.73
CA GLN A 30 -4.00 -0.32 -23.32
C GLN A 30 -3.32 -1.06 -22.13
N PRO A 31 -4.10 -1.84 -21.34
CA PRO A 31 -3.55 -2.73 -20.34
C PRO A 31 -2.56 -3.73 -20.94
N GLN A 32 -1.38 -3.88 -20.31
CA GLN A 32 -0.30 -4.73 -20.80
C GLN A 32 -0.20 -6.06 -20.03
N PRO A 33 -0.05 -7.21 -20.75
CA PRO A 33 0.21 -8.50 -20.13
C PRO A 33 1.47 -8.49 -19.24
N PRO A 34 1.55 -9.43 -18.26
CA PRO A 34 0.53 -10.47 -17.96
C PRO A 34 -0.56 -10.02 -16.99
N ASP A 35 -0.34 -8.99 -16.19
CA ASP A 35 -1.14 -8.70 -14.97
C ASP A 35 -2.29 -7.73 -15.19
N GLU A 36 -2.04 -6.63 -15.92
CA GLU A 36 -3.02 -5.53 -16.02
C GLU A 36 -4.35 -5.96 -16.63
N PRO A 37 -4.39 -6.75 -17.75
CA PRO A 37 -5.65 -7.15 -18.37
C PRO A 37 -6.55 -7.94 -17.41
N ARG A 38 -6.00 -8.81 -16.58
CA ARG A 38 -6.79 -9.64 -15.66
C ARG A 38 -7.48 -8.82 -14.58
N PHE A 39 -6.85 -7.76 -14.06
CA PHE A 39 -7.47 -6.87 -13.09
C PHE A 39 -8.53 -5.99 -13.73
N VAL A 40 -8.24 -5.43 -14.92
CA VAL A 40 -9.18 -4.56 -15.64
C VAL A 40 -10.42 -5.35 -16.09
N LEU A 41 -10.24 -6.57 -16.61
CA LEU A 41 -11.38 -7.43 -16.99
C LEU A 41 -12.24 -7.80 -15.80
N ALA A 42 -11.64 -8.14 -14.65
CA ALA A 42 -12.39 -8.44 -13.45
C ALA A 42 -13.13 -7.20 -12.91
N ALA A 43 -12.49 -6.02 -12.89
CA ALA A 43 -13.15 -4.78 -12.49
C ALA A 43 -14.31 -4.40 -13.45
N ARG A 44 -14.13 -4.62 -14.74
CA ARG A 44 -15.18 -4.40 -15.74
C ARG A 44 -16.36 -5.35 -15.54
N ALA A 45 -16.09 -6.65 -15.34
CA ALA A 45 -17.15 -7.61 -15.05
C ALA A 45 -17.96 -7.25 -13.80
N MET A 46 -17.32 -6.70 -12.75
CA MET A 46 -18.00 -6.19 -11.56
C MET A 46 -18.95 -5.03 -11.88
N VAL A 47 -18.54 -4.07 -12.71
CA VAL A 47 -19.37 -2.94 -13.10
C VAL A 47 -20.53 -3.39 -13.98
N ASP A 48 -20.26 -4.27 -14.95
CA ASP A 48 -21.24 -4.73 -15.93
C ASP A 48 -22.30 -5.66 -15.28
N SER A 49 -21.91 -6.49 -14.31
CA SER A 49 -22.79 -7.47 -13.65
C SER A 49 -23.42 -6.98 -12.34
N GLY A 50 -22.86 -5.94 -11.71
CA GLY A 50 -23.19 -5.54 -10.35
C GLY A 50 -22.71 -6.49 -9.24
N GLN A 51 -21.93 -7.52 -9.57
CA GLN A 51 -21.38 -8.51 -8.61
C GLN A 51 -20.01 -8.08 -8.10
N TRP A 52 -19.97 -7.39 -6.98
CA TRP A 52 -18.76 -6.81 -6.43
C TRP A 52 -17.92 -7.77 -5.58
N LEU A 53 -18.52 -8.82 -5.04
CA LEU A 53 -17.82 -9.78 -4.15
C LEU A 53 -17.14 -10.92 -4.91
N LEU A 54 -17.70 -11.34 -6.04
CA LEU A 54 -17.20 -12.43 -6.86
C LEU A 54 -16.58 -11.89 -8.15
N PRO A 55 -15.28 -11.62 -8.20
CA PRO A 55 -14.63 -11.16 -9.41
C PRO A 55 -14.63 -12.28 -10.46
N HIS A 56 -15.00 -11.93 -11.70
CA HIS A 56 -14.98 -12.84 -12.84
C HIS A 56 -14.06 -12.29 -13.93
N ARG A 57 -13.38 -13.19 -14.61
CA ARG A 57 -12.63 -12.96 -15.84
C ARG A 57 -13.32 -13.70 -16.98
N GLY A 58 -14.22 -13.00 -17.67
CA GLY A 58 -15.14 -13.64 -18.58
C GLY A 58 -16.12 -14.56 -17.82
N ARG A 59 -16.15 -15.86 -18.13
CA ARG A 59 -16.99 -16.85 -17.44
C ARG A 59 -16.31 -17.48 -16.22
N GLU A 60 -15.01 -17.29 -16.04
CA GLU A 60 -14.24 -17.92 -14.98
C GLU A 60 -14.21 -17.05 -13.74
N LEU A 61 -14.39 -17.67 -12.56
CA LEU A 61 -14.23 -17.02 -11.26
C LEU A 61 -12.74 -16.68 -11.03
N TYR A 62 -12.47 -15.42 -10.74
CA TYR A 62 -11.11 -14.96 -10.46
C TYR A 62 -10.82 -15.02 -8.95
N ALA A 63 -10.32 -16.17 -8.48
CA ALA A 63 -10.04 -16.44 -7.07
C ALA A 63 -8.54 -16.34 -6.70
N GLU A 64 -7.72 -15.62 -7.47
CA GLU A 64 -6.28 -15.51 -7.19
C GLU A 64 -5.95 -14.38 -6.21
N LYS A 65 -6.77 -13.34 -6.14
CA LYS A 65 -6.55 -12.15 -5.32
C LYS A 65 -7.86 -11.60 -4.76
N PRO A 66 -7.84 -11.02 -3.53
CA PRO A 66 -8.99 -10.28 -3.02
C PRO A 66 -9.36 -9.08 -3.91
N PRO A 67 -10.62 -8.64 -3.91
CA PRO A 67 -11.15 -7.71 -4.92
C PRO A 67 -10.80 -6.23 -4.70
N VAL A 68 -10.10 -5.86 -3.61
CA VAL A 68 -9.87 -4.46 -3.21
C VAL A 68 -9.31 -3.61 -4.34
N PHE A 69 -8.31 -4.10 -5.08
CA PHE A 69 -7.73 -3.35 -6.20
C PHE A 69 -8.72 -3.18 -7.36
N MET A 70 -9.52 -4.20 -7.66
CA MET A 70 -10.53 -4.17 -8.70
C MET A 70 -11.67 -3.22 -8.33
N TRP A 71 -12.04 -3.14 -7.04
CA TRP A 71 -12.98 -2.12 -6.54
C TRP A 71 -12.48 -0.70 -6.77
N LEU A 72 -11.19 -0.46 -6.53
CA LEU A 72 -10.59 0.86 -6.80
C LEU A 72 -10.61 1.19 -8.30
N GLN A 73 -10.35 0.21 -9.18
CA GLN A 73 -10.44 0.42 -10.63
C GLN A 73 -11.88 0.66 -11.09
N ALA A 74 -12.84 -0.10 -10.56
CA ALA A 74 -14.26 0.07 -10.85
C ALA A 74 -14.78 1.44 -10.38
N ALA A 75 -14.40 1.86 -9.16
CA ALA A 75 -14.74 3.19 -8.64
C ALA A 75 -14.12 4.30 -9.48
N ALA A 76 -12.85 4.14 -9.90
CA ALA A 76 -12.19 5.09 -10.80
C ALA A 76 -12.90 5.17 -12.16
N HIS A 77 -13.37 4.02 -12.69
CA HIS A 77 -14.14 4.01 -13.93
C HIS A 77 -15.49 4.73 -13.78
N GLN A 78 -16.23 4.48 -12.70
CA GLN A 78 -17.49 5.18 -12.42
C GLN A 78 -17.31 6.71 -12.34
N ALA A 79 -16.15 7.17 -11.81
CA ALA A 79 -15.86 8.60 -11.71
C ALA A 79 -15.43 9.24 -13.04
N VAL A 80 -14.74 8.52 -13.91
CA VAL A 80 -14.10 9.06 -15.14
C VAL A 80 -14.88 8.70 -16.41
N GLY A 81 -15.61 7.57 -16.42
CA GLY A 81 -16.39 7.11 -17.56
C GLY A 81 -15.59 6.41 -18.67
N SER A 82 -14.26 6.27 -18.53
CA SER A 82 -13.38 5.66 -19.53
C SER A 82 -12.44 4.64 -18.90
N TRP A 83 -12.50 3.38 -19.34
CA TRP A 83 -11.57 2.33 -18.88
C TRP A 83 -10.14 2.65 -19.20
N GLN A 84 -9.86 3.20 -20.39
CA GLN A 84 -8.53 3.56 -20.84
C GLN A 84 -7.87 4.65 -19.96
N ALA A 85 -8.66 5.56 -19.41
CA ALA A 85 -8.15 6.59 -18.49
C ALA A 85 -8.12 6.10 -17.04
N SER A 86 -9.10 5.30 -16.60
CA SER A 86 -9.30 4.96 -15.18
C SER A 86 -8.48 3.80 -14.68
N PHE A 87 -8.09 2.85 -15.53
CA PHE A 87 -7.45 1.60 -15.04
C PHE A 87 -6.10 1.84 -14.32
N LEU A 88 -5.40 2.92 -14.62
CA LEU A 88 -4.14 3.31 -13.97
C LEU A 88 -4.33 4.23 -12.76
N LEU A 89 -5.49 4.87 -12.60
CA LEU A 89 -5.72 5.86 -11.55
C LEU A 89 -5.45 5.35 -10.13
N PRO A 90 -5.85 4.14 -9.73
CA PRO A 90 -5.54 3.64 -8.39
C PRO A 90 -4.03 3.59 -8.10
N SER A 91 -3.23 3.15 -9.07
CA SER A 91 -1.77 3.10 -8.92
C SER A 91 -1.15 4.50 -8.91
N LEU A 92 -1.62 5.42 -9.75
CA LEU A 92 -1.17 6.80 -9.75
C LEU A 92 -1.46 7.51 -8.44
N LEU A 93 -2.70 7.42 -7.93
CA LEU A 93 -3.09 8.03 -6.66
C LEU A 93 -2.33 7.43 -5.48
N ALA A 94 -2.13 6.11 -5.49
CA ALA A 94 -1.32 5.41 -4.49
C ALA A 94 0.14 5.88 -4.51
N ALA A 95 0.73 6.09 -5.69
CA ALA A 95 2.09 6.61 -5.83
C ALA A 95 2.21 8.04 -5.29
N LEU A 96 1.28 8.92 -5.65
CA LEU A 96 1.26 10.31 -5.15
C LEU A 96 1.07 10.37 -3.64
N LEU A 97 0.18 9.53 -3.09
CA LEU A 97 -0.01 9.39 -1.64
C LEU A 97 1.28 8.91 -0.96
N THR A 98 1.96 7.91 -1.53
CA THR A 98 3.23 7.39 -1.01
C THR A 98 4.30 8.48 -0.96
N LEU A 99 4.47 9.23 -2.05
CA LEU A 99 5.40 10.36 -2.11
C LEU A 99 5.10 11.42 -1.04
N TRP A 100 3.83 11.76 -0.87
CA TRP A 100 3.41 12.73 0.13
C TRP A 100 3.69 12.23 1.56
N LEU A 101 3.33 10.98 1.87
CA LEU A 101 3.56 10.38 3.20
C LEU A 101 5.03 10.32 3.56
N VAL A 102 5.89 9.90 2.60
CA VAL A 102 7.35 9.83 2.80
C VAL A 102 7.93 11.22 2.99
N ALA A 103 7.53 12.20 2.19
CA ALA A 103 7.99 13.58 2.33
C ALA A 103 7.56 14.20 3.67
N ASP A 104 6.30 13.98 4.09
CA ASP A 104 5.79 14.47 5.38
C ASP A 104 6.53 13.84 6.56
N LEU A 105 6.74 12.51 6.52
CA LEU A 105 7.48 11.79 7.55
C LEU A 105 8.92 12.25 7.65
N ALA A 106 9.63 12.37 6.53
CA ALA A 106 11.01 12.84 6.50
C ALA A 106 11.15 14.31 6.99
N ARG A 107 10.13 15.14 6.73
CA ARG A 107 10.06 16.51 7.26
C ARG A 107 9.89 16.52 8.77
N ARG A 108 9.05 15.65 9.32
CA ARG A 108 8.72 15.57 10.75
C ARG A 108 9.85 14.99 11.58
N LEU A 109 10.43 13.88 11.13
CA LEU A 109 11.50 13.19 11.83
C LEU A 109 12.88 13.83 11.62
N GLY A 110 13.01 14.69 10.64
CA GLY A 110 14.26 15.34 10.27
C GLY A 110 14.09 16.84 10.02
N SER A 111 14.07 17.23 8.77
CA SER A 111 13.99 18.65 8.37
C SER A 111 13.34 18.79 6.99
N PRO A 112 12.98 20.03 6.57
CA PRO A 112 12.53 20.28 5.20
C PRO A 112 13.54 19.88 4.10
N ARG A 113 14.83 19.80 4.43
CA ARG A 113 15.87 19.30 3.51
C ARG A 113 15.75 17.79 3.34
N HIS A 114 15.59 17.04 4.44
CA HIS A 114 15.38 15.59 4.37
C HIS A 114 14.13 15.21 3.58
N ALA A 115 13.04 15.97 3.74
CA ALA A 115 11.82 15.75 2.94
C ALA A 115 12.08 15.85 1.43
N ARG A 116 12.87 16.83 0.98
CA ARG A 116 13.22 16.99 -0.44
C ARG A 116 14.07 15.86 -0.97
N TYR A 117 15.10 15.45 -0.19
CA TYR A 117 15.96 14.34 -0.59
C TYR A 117 15.20 13.02 -0.61
N ALA A 118 14.37 12.74 0.40
CA ALA A 118 13.56 11.54 0.45
C ALA A 118 12.55 11.48 -0.72
N LEU A 119 11.90 12.63 -1.03
CA LEU A 119 10.99 12.75 -2.16
C LEU A 119 11.71 12.50 -3.49
N ALA A 120 12.84 13.16 -3.71
CA ALA A 120 13.63 12.99 -4.93
C ALA A 120 14.17 11.56 -5.07
N ALA A 121 14.73 11.00 -4.01
CA ALA A 121 15.26 9.65 -4.00
C ALA A 121 14.19 8.61 -4.36
N LEU A 122 13.00 8.71 -3.71
CA LEU A 122 11.91 7.78 -3.98
C LEU A 122 11.36 7.95 -5.40
N PHE A 123 11.13 9.18 -5.85
CA PHE A 123 10.62 9.47 -7.20
C PHE A 123 11.58 8.98 -8.29
N CYS A 124 12.90 9.16 -8.09
CA CYS A 124 13.92 8.72 -9.05
C CYS A 124 14.18 7.21 -8.98
N THR A 125 13.68 6.50 -7.97
CA THR A 125 13.84 5.04 -7.89
C THR A 125 13.13 4.36 -9.04
N LEU A 126 13.86 3.62 -9.87
CA LEU A 126 13.33 2.97 -11.07
C LEU A 126 12.13 2.06 -10.74
N GLN A 127 12.24 1.23 -9.72
CA GLN A 127 11.15 0.35 -9.30
C GLN A 127 9.88 1.11 -8.93
N PHE A 128 10.01 2.23 -8.20
CA PHE A 128 8.88 3.06 -7.83
C PHE A 128 8.18 3.65 -9.06
N ALA A 129 8.96 4.21 -9.99
CA ALA A 129 8.43 4.79 -11.22
C ALA A 129 7.73 3.74 -12.10
N LEU A 130 8.29 2.53 -12.21
CA LEU A 130 7.68 1.42 -12.94
C LEU A 130 6.38 0.95 -12.29
N MET A 131 6.33 0.78 -10.97
CA MET A 131 5.14 0.36 -10.25
C MET A 131 4.02 1.40 -10.29
N ALA A 132 4.36 2.69 -10.20
CA ALA A 132 3.41 3.79 -10.29
C ALA A 132 2.68 3.84 -11.65
N LYS A 133 3.34 3.37 -12.72
CA LYS A 133 2.80 3.35 -14.10
C LYS A 133 2.18 2.00 -14.50
N ARG A 134 2.04 1.07 -13.56
CA ARG A 134 1.40 -0.23 -13.80
C ARG A 134 0.10 -0.37 -13.02
N ALA A 135 -0.93 -0.91 -13.65
CA ALA A 135 -2.17 -1.26 -12.98
C ALA A 135 -2.02 -2.57 -12.22
N GLN A 136 -1.30 -2.51 -11.10
CA GLN A 136 -1.01 -3.65 -10.25
C GLN A 136 -1.33 -3.34 -8.79
N ILE A 137 -1.66 -4.38 -8.04
CA ILE A 137 -1.98 -4.32 -6.59
C ILE A 137 -0.83 -3.70 -5.78
N ASP A 138 0.41 -3.89 -6.24
CA ASP A 138 1.63 -3.58 -5.50
C ASP A 138 1.73 -2.12 -5.11
N MET A 139 1.40 -1.18 -5.99
CA MET A 139 1.49 0.24 -5.67
C MET A 139 0.48 0.66 -4.59
N VAL A 140 -0.72 0.09 -4.61
CA VAL A 140 -1.73 0.31 -3.57
C VAL A 140 -1.27 -0.29 -2.24
N LEU A 141 -0.67 -1.48 -2.25
CA LEU A 141 -0.07 -2.07 -1.07
C LEU A 141 1.05 -1.18 -0.50
N VAL A 142 1.93 -0.64 -1.35
CA VAL A 142 3.01 0.28 -0.93
C VAL A 142 2.42 1.52 -0.25
N ALA A 143 1.36 2.12 -0.81
CA ALA A 143 0.70 3.27 -0.18
C ALA A 143 0.11 2.92 1.19
N LEU A 144 -0.57 1.78 1.32
CA LEU A 144 -1.18 1.32 2.57
C LEU A 144 -0.13 0.98 3.63
N THR A 145 0.94 0.28 3.27
CA THR A 145 2.04 -0.02 4.19
C THR A 145 2.79 1.25 4.61
N THR A 146 2.98 2.20 3.68
CA THR A 146 3.57 3.50 4.00
C THR A 146 2.67 4.33 4.91
N ALA A 147 1.35 4.32 4.71
CA ALA A 147 0.39 4.98 5.58
C ALA A 147 0.38 4.37 6.99
N SER A 148 0.50 3.05 7.07
CA SER A 148 0.64 2.35 8.35
C SER A 148 1.93 2.76 9.08
N LEU A 149 3.09 2.75 8.42
CA LEU A 149 4.35 3.21 8.98
C LEU A 149 4.31 4.68 9.38
N TRP A 150 3.72 5.53 8.55
CA TRP A 150 3.55 6.95 8.84
C TRP A 150 2.74 7.18 10.12
N GLY A 151 1.61 6.48 10.26
CA GLY A 151 0.77 6.58 11.46
C GLY A 151 1.46 6.06 12.72
N LEU A 152 2.17 4.92 12.62
CA LEU A 152 2.96 4.35 13.71
C LEU A 152 4.07 5.31 14.15
N LEU A 153 4.90 5.79 13.24
CA LEU A 153 6.03 6.65 13.56
C LEU A 153 5.59 7.99 14.12
N ARG A 154 4.48 8.56 13.66
CA ARG A 154 3.89 9.75 14.27
C ARG A 154 3.48 9.53 15.72
N HIS A 155 2.92 8.36 16.03
CA HIS A 155 2.51 8.05 17.41
C HIS A 155 3.70 7.69 18.29
N LEU A 156 4.65 6.89 17.78
CA LEU A 156 5.74 6.33 18.57
C LEU A 156 6.94 7.25 18.74
N ALA A 157 7.28 8.04 17.72
CA ALA A 157 8.52 8.82 17.67
C ALA A 157 8.30 10.34 17.80
N GLU A 158 7.14 10.86 17.40
CA GLU A 158 6.88 12.32 17.43
C GLU A 158 6.16 12.70 18.73
N ARG A 159 4.91 12.34 18.86
CA ARG A 159 4.06 12.56 20.05
C ARG A 159 2.86 11.62 20.01
N PRO A 160 2.27 11.29 21.18
CA PRO A 160 1.07 10.47 21.23
C PRO A 160 -0.03 11.02 20.33
N ASN A 161 -0.45 10.23 19.33
CA ASN A 161 -1.44 10.62 18.32
C ASN A 161 -2.32 9.40 17.99
N LEU A 162 -3.45 9.29 18.71
CA LEU A 162 -4.37 8.15 18.53
C LEU A 162 -4.99 8.10 17.13
N PRO A 163 -5.45 9.20 16.51
CA PRO A 163 -5.94 9.15 15.14
C PRO A 163 -4.92 8.58 14.14
N ALA A 164 -3.64 8.97 14.27
CA ALA A 164 -2.58 8.41 13.43
C ALA A 164 -2.36 6.91 13.70
N LEU A 165 -2.47 6.48 14.95
CA LEU A 165 -2.37 5.06 15.32
C LEU A 165 -3.55 4.25 14.77
N TRP A 166 -4.77 4.78 14.81
CA TRP A 166 -5.94 4.15 14.19
C TRP A 166 -5.76 4.03 12.67
N LEU A 167 -5.31 5.09 12.01
CA LEU A 167 -4.99 5.05 10.58
C LEU A 167 -3.95 3.96 10.28
N ALA A 168 -2.92 3.83 11.13
CA ALA A 168 -1.90 2.79 10.96
C ALA A 168 -2.49 1.39 10.98
N GLY A 169 -3.36 1.08 11.95
CA GLY A 169 -4.04 -0.21 12.05
C GLY A 169 -4.96 -0.46 10.87
N ILE A 170 -5.84 0.49 10.53
CA ILE A 170 -6.78 0.37 9.40
C ILE A 170 -6.03 0.16 8.09
N ALA A 171 -4.99 0.96 7.81
CA ALA A 171 -4.20 0.84 6.59
C ALA A 171 -3.48 -0.52 6.51
N ALA A 172 -2.95 -1.03 7.63
CA ALA A 172 -2.38 -2.37 7.68
C ALA A 172 -3.43 -3.46 7.41
N GLY A 173 -4.63 -3.34 7.98
CA GLY A 173 -5.74 -4.28 7.77
C GLY A 173 -6.20 -4.31 6.31
N VAL A 174 -6.47 -3.14 5.71
CA VAL A 174 -6.82 -3.02 4.29
C VAL A 174 -5.68 -3.55 3.41
N GLY A 175 -4.43 -3.24 3.74
CA GLY A 175 -3.26 -3.76 3.02
C GLY A 175 -3.19 -5.30 3.09
N THR A 176 -3.57 -5.89 4.22
CA THR A 176 -3.58 -7.34 4.40
C THR A 176 -4.65 -8.00 3.53
N VAL A 177 -5.86 -7.47 3.47
CA VAL A 177 -6.89 -7.97 2.53
C VAL A 177 -6.64 -7.57 1.08
N THR A 178 -5.65 -6.72 0.81
CA THR A 178 -5.24 -6.38 -0.56
C THR A 178 -4.23 -7.41 -1.11
N LYS A 179 -3.23 -7.80 -0.32
CA LYS A 179 -2.16 -8.74 -0.79
C LYS A 179 -1.57 -9.65 0.30
N GLY A 180 -2.21 -9.82 1.45
CA GLY A 180 -1.76 -10.71 2.52
C GLY A 180 -0.65 -10.15 3.42
N VAL A 181 0.31 -9.39 2.92
CA VAL A 181 1.50 -8.89 3.65
C VAL A 181 1.35 -7.48 4.24
N GLY A 182 0.17 -6.88 4.16
CA GLY A 182 -0.07 -5.51 4.61
C GLY A 182 0.13 -5.26 6.11
N PHE A 183 0.14 -6.31 6.93
CA PHE A 183 0.37 -6.24 8.37
C PHE A 183 1.84 -5.98 8.75
N LEU A 184 2.79 -6.20 7.85
CA LEU A 184 4.24 -6.12 8.14
C LEU A 184 4.67 -4.82 8.83
N PRO A 185 4.15 -3.63 8.52
CA PRO A 185 4.49 -2.41 9.24
C PRO A 185 4.22 -2.48 10.75
N LEU A 186 3.22 -3.24 11.19
CA LEU A 186 2.89 -3.39 12.61
C LEU A 186 3.99 -4.08 13.40
N LEU A 187 4.85 -4.87 12.73
CA LEU A 187 6.00 -5.51 13.36
C LEU A 187 7.01 -4.49 13.92
N LEU A 188 6.98 -3.22 13.48
CA LEU A 188 7.78 -2.14 14.05
C LEU A 188 7.53 -1.95 15.56
N VAL A 189 6.37 -2.34 16.05
CA VAL A 189 6.04 -2.32 17.48
C VAL A 189 7.00 -3.18 18.30
N LEU A 190 7.47 -4.31 17.76
CA LEU A 190 8.34 -5.25 18.48
C LEU A 190 9.70 -4.64 18.83
N PRO A 191 10.50 -4.11 17.89
CA PRO A 191 11.76 -3.45 18.23
C PRO A 191 11.56 -2.21 19.08
N TRP A 192 10.46 -1.46 18.91
CA TRP A 192 10.15 -0.31 19.75
C TRP A 192 9.90 -0.74 21.21
N LEU A 193 9.14 -1.80 21.46
CA LEU A 193 8.95 -2.36 22.80
C LEU A 193 10.27 -2.89 23.39
N GLY A 194 11.05 -3.61 22.59
CA GLY A 194 12.37 -4.11 22.99
C GLY A 194 13.32 -2.99 23.42
N TRP A 195 13.34 -1.88 22.65
CA TRP A 195 14.13 -0.71 23.00
C TRP A 195 13.69 -0.05 24.32
N ARG A 196 12.37 0.03 24.56
CA ARG A 196 11.84 0.55 25.84
C ARG A 196 12.23 -0.31 27.03
N VAL A 197 12.17 -1.66 26.89
CA VAL A 197 12.62 -2.59 27.93
C VAL A 197 14.12 -2.42 28.21
N TYR A 198 14.93 -2.28 27.16
CA TYR A 198 16.36 -2.03 27.25
C TYR A 198 16.68 -0.74 28.05
N LEU A 199 16.01 0.39 27.72
CA LEU A 199 16.19 1.66 28.45
C LEU A 199 15.80 1.53 29.92
N ARG A 200 14.65 0.89 30.21
CA ARG A 200 14.20 0.65 31.58
C ARG A 200 15.23 -0.14 32.41
N ARG A 201 15.81 -1.20 31.82
CA ARG A 201 16.84 -2.00 32.48
C ARG A 201 18.12 -1.23 32.77
N ARG A 202 18.39 -0.18 32.01
CA ARG A 202 19.52 0.73 32.23
C ARG A 202 19.21 1.94 33.15
N GLY A 203 18.03 2.00 33.72
CA GLY A 203 17.60 3.14 34.54
C GLY A 203 17.46 4.46 33.74
N GLN A 204 17.35 4.39 32.40
CA GLN A 204 17.24 5.55 31.56
C GLN A 204 15.77 5.98 31.37
N PRO A 205 15.50 7.29 31.18
CA PRO A 205 14.14 7.74 30.90
C PRO A 205 13.63 7.11 29.61
N VAL A 206 12.37 6.64 29.64
CA VAL A 206 11.74 5.93 28.52
C VAL A 206 10.80 6.90 27.79
N PRO A 207 11.23 7.50 26.68
CA PRO A 207 10.40 8.45 25.93
C PRO A 207 9.28 7.76 25.16
N GLY A 208 8.31 8.58 24.73
CA GLY A 208 7.21 8.12 23.87
C GLY A 208 5.93 7.75 24.62
N PRO A 209 4.90 7.28 23.90
CA PRO A 209 3.58 7.02 24.45
C PRO A 209 3.58 5.85 25.42
N HIS A 210 2.52 5.77 26.26
CA HIS A 210 2.30 4.61 27.08
C HIS A 210 1.98 3.38 26.21
N PRO A 211 2.59 2.20 26.48
CA PRO A 211 2.39 0.99 25.66
C PRO A 211 0.93 0.55 25.50
N ALA A 212 0.07 0.83 26.50
CA ALA A 212 -1.35 0.50 26.45
C ALA A 212 -2.07 1.19 25.27
N SER A 213 -1.57 2.32 24.75
CA SER A 213 -2.16 2.94 23.56
C SER A 213 -2.12 2.02 22.34
N LEU A 214 -1.14 1.11 22.26
CA LEU A 214 -1.01 0.15 21.16
C LEU A 214 -2.15 -0.87 21.11
N LEU A 215 -2.92 -1.03 22.19
CA LEU A 215 -4.12 -1.88 22.17
C LEU A 215 -5.15 -1.39 21.13
N CYS A 216 -5.15 -0.10 20.79
CA CYS A 216 -5.99 0.44 19.72
C CYS A 216 -5.63 -0.10 18.32
N LEU A 217 -4.42 -0.63 18.13
CA LEU A 217 -4.02 -1.22 16.84
C LEU A 217 -4.86 -2.45 16.48
N LEU A 218 -5.22 -3.28 17.47
CA LEU A 218 -6.00 -4.49 17.20
C LEU A 218 -7.39 -4.16 16.63
N PRO A 219 -8.26 -3.38 17.29
CA PRO A 219 -9.56 -3.04 16.72
C PRO A 219 -9.43 -2.25 15.41
N ALA A 220 -8.44 -1.36 15.29
CA ALA A 220 -8.18 -0.65 14.05
C ALA A 220 -7.79 -1.59 12.89
N PHE A 221 -6.93 -2.57 13.16
CA PHE A 221 -6.54 -3.58 12.18
C PHE A 221 -7.73 -4.46 11.77
N LEU A 222 -8.53 -4.92 12.74
CA LEU A 222 -9.74 -5.70 12.49
C LEU A 222 -10.75 -4.91 11.66
N LEU A 223 -10.91 -3.61 11.91
CA LEU A 223 -11.74 -2.73 11.09
C LEU A 223 -11.24 -2.66 9.63
N GLY A 224 -9.93 -2.60 9.43
CA GLY A 224 -9.33 -2.65 8.09
C GLY A 224 -9.56 -3.99 7.38
N LEU A 225 -9.44 -5.11 8.10
CA LEU A 225 -9.78 -6.43 7.57
C LEU A 225 -11.27 -6.54 7.20
N ALA A 226 -12.14 -5.96 8.02
CA ALA A 226 -13.59 -6.01 7.84
C ALA A 226 -14.05 -5.38 6.53
N VAL A 227 -13.29 -4.50 5.90
CA VAL A 227 -13.62 -3.89 4.60
C VAL A 227 -13.98 -4.95 3.55
N TRP A 228 -13.29 -6.10 3.57
CA TRP A 228 -13.61 -7.21 2.67
C TRP A 228 -14.20 -8.42 3.40
N LEU A 229 -13.68 -8.77 4.58
CA LEU A 229 -14.13 -9.98 5.30
C LEU A 229 -15.56 -9.87 5.82
N ALA A 230 -16.03 -8.66 6.18
CA ALA A 230 -17.39 -8.50 6.68
C ALA A 230 -18.43 -8.72 5.56
N PRO A 231 -18.36 -8.06 4.37
CA PRO A 231 -19.30 -8.34 3.29
C PRO A 231 -19.20 -9.79 2.77
N LEU A 232 -17.98 -10.37 2.73
CA LEU A 232 -17.81 -11.78 2.37
C LEU A 232 -18.48 -12.71 3.38
N GLY A 233 -18.24 -12.51 4.68
CA GLY A 233 -18.87 -13.28 5.75
C GLY A 233 -20.39 -13.16 5.76
N TRP A 234 -20.90 -11.93 5.56
CA TRP A 234 -22.34 -11.70 5.44
C TRP A 234 -22.94 -12.49 4.26
N ALA A 235 -22.31 -12.43 3.10
CA ALA A 235 -22.79 -13.16 1.91
C ALA A 235 -22.75 -14.69 2.13
N LEU A 236 -21.68 -15.22 2.73
CA LEU A 236 -21.56 -16.66 3.05
C LEU A 236 -22.64 -17.17 4.01
N LEU A 237 -23.12 -16.31 4.92
CA LEU A 237 -24.16 -16.67 5.89
C LEU A 237 -25.59 -16.61 5.29
N HIS A 238 -25.84 -15.72 4.32
CA HIS A 238 -27.17 -15.44 3.84
C HIS A 238 -27.44 -15.97 2.40
N THR A 239 -26.39 -16.34 1.65
CA THR A 239 -26.54 -16.84 0.29
C THR A 239 -26.00 -18.26 0.21
N PRO A 240 -26.85 -19.27 -0.05
CA PRO A 240 -26.39 -20.66 -0.25
C PRO A 240 -25.81 -20.80 -1.67
N ASP A 241 -24.63 -20.21 -1.92
CA ASP A 241 -23.93 -20.23 -3.20
C ASP A 241 -22.62 -21.01 -3.05
N ASP A 242 -22.52 -22.15 -3.73
CA ASP A 242 -21.34 -23.01 -3.71
C ASP A 242 -20.13 -22.35 -4.39
N ALA A 243 -20.35 -21.48 -5.38
CA ALA A 243 -19.28 -20.71 -6.01
C ALA A 243 -18.66 -19.71 -5.03
N LEU A 244 -19.49 -19.06 -4.20
CA LEU A 244 -19.02 -18.15 -3.15
C LEU A 244 -18.22 -18.89 -2.07
N ARG A 245 -18.65 -20.09 -1.66
CA ARG A 245 -17.93 -20.94 -0.70
C ARG A 245 -16.59 -21.41 -1.27
N ALA A 246 -16.57 -21.86 -2.52
CA ALA A 246 -15.35 -22.26 -3.21
C ALA A 246 -14.35 -21.08 -3.33
N TYR A 247 -14.85 -19.90 -3.68
CA TYR A 247 -14.06 -18.68 -3.75
C TYR A 247 -13.44 -18.30 -2.41
N ALA A 248 -14.24 -18.30 -1.35
CA ALA A 248 -13.76 -17.99 -0.01
C ALA A 248 -12.69 -19.00 0.46
N HIS A 249 -12.92 -20.30 0.22
CA HIS A 249 -11.97 -21.35 0.54
C HIS A 249 -10.66 -21.19 -0.22
N GLU A 250 -10.71 -20.96 -1.53
CA GLU A 250 -9.53 -20.76 -2.38
C GLU A 250 -8.69 -19.58 -1.87
N LEU A 251 -9.32 -18.41 -1.60
CA LEU A 251 -8.60 -17.21 -1.16
C LEU A 251 -8.06 -17.30 0.25
N LEU A 252 -8.87 -17.78 1.21
CA LEU A 252 -8.49 -17.76 2.62
C LEU A 252 -7.51 -18.88 2.97
N PHE A 253 -7.65 -20.07 2.36
CA PHE A 253 -6.83 -21.22 2.73
C PHE A 253 -5.72 -21.48 1.71
N LYS A 254 -6.01 -21.57 0.41
CA LYS A 254 -5.01 -21.93 -0.58
C LYS A 254 -4.08 -20.77 -0.93
N GLN A 255 -4.63 -19.59 -1.22
CA GLN A 255 -3.81 -18.43 -1.59
C GLN A 255 -3.12 -17.77 -0.39
N THR A 256 -3.63 -17.94 0.82
CA THR A 256 -3.01 -17.41 2.03
C THR A 256 -2.24 -18.51 2.77
N GLY A 257 -2.88 -19.54 3.30
CA GLY A 257 -2.25 -20.56 4.15
C GLY A 257 -1.19 -21.40 3.40
N THR A 258 -1.57 -22.06 2.31
CA THR A 258 -0.67 -22.97 1.58
C THR A 258 0.48 -22.22 0.92
N ARG A 259 0.24 -21.00 0.43
CA ARG A 259 1.27 -20.20 -0.25
C ARG A 259 2.34 -19.66 0.71
N TYR A 260 2.00 -19.38 1.97
CA TYR A 260 2.99 -19.05 3.01
C TYR A 260 3.79 -20.28 3.46
N ALA A 261 3.15 -21.45 3.52
CA ALA A 261 3.82 -22.68 3.93
C ALA A 261 4.69 -23.29 2.83
N ASN A 262 4.32 -23.14 1.56
CA ASN A 262 5.02 -23.73 0.41
C ASN A 262 4.98 -22.81 -0.81
N ALA A 263 6.01 -21.99 -0.99
CA ALA A 263 6.15 -21.04 -2.10
C ALA A 263 6.65 -21.75 -3.38
N TRP A 264 5.78 -22.51 -4.06
CA TRP A 264 6.16 -23.34 -5.23
C TRP A 264 6.39 -22.53 -6.52
N HIS A 265 5.82 -21.32 -6.66
CA HIS A 265 5.88 -20.57 -7.92
C HIS A 265 7.03 -19.55 -8.02
N HIS A 266 7.73 -19.23 -6.91
CA HIS A 266 8.71 -18.15 -6.87
C HIS A 266 9.98 -18.54 -6.12
N ARG A 267 10.49 -19.75 -6.38
CA ARG A 267 11.81 -20.13 -5.85
C ARG A 267 12.88 -19.34 -6.59
N GLN A 268 13.52 -18.46 -5.85
CA GLN A 268 14.62 -17.63 -6.34
C GLN A 268 15.89 -17.95 -5.55
N PRO A 269 17.09 -17.74 -6.14
CA PRO A 269 18.33 -17.92 -5.41
C PRO A 269 18.44 -16.93 -4.24
N PRO A 270 19.24 -17.23 -3.20
CA PRO A 270 19.36 -16.37 -2.01
C PRO A 270 19.76 -14.92 -2.30
N TRP A 271 20.52 -14.69 -3.37
CA TRP A 271 20.98 -13.35 -3.80
C TRP A 271 19.98 -12.59 -4.68
N TYR A 272 18.82 -13.15 -4.98
CA TYR A 272 17.81 -12.54 -5.85
C TYR A 272 17.45 -11.11 -5.41
N TYR A 273 17.17 -10.93 -4.12
CA TYR A 273 16.82 -9.62 -3.61
C TYR A 273 17.97 -8.61 -3.68
N LEU A 274 19.23 -9.07 -3.53
CA LEU A 274 20.38 -8.21 -3.73
C LEU A 274 20.46 -7.72 -5.18
N GLN A 275 20.27 -8.60 -6.15
CA GLN A 275 20.19 -8.23 -7.56
C GLN A 275 19.05 -7.22 -7.82
N VAL A 276 17.86 -7.46 -7.28
CA VAL A 276 16.71 -6.55 -7.39
C VAL A 276 17.05 -5.16 -6.82
N MET A 277 17.66 -5.12 -5.64
CA MET A 277 18.07 -3.85 -5.00
C MET A 277 19.10 -3.11 -5.85
N LEU A 278 20.13 -3.79 -6.34
CA LEU A 278 21.18 -3.16 -7.14
C LEU A 278 20.66 -2.60 -8.47
N THR A 279 19.70 -3.26 -9.10
CA THR A 279 19.19 -2.88 -10.43
C THR A 279 17.96 -1.97 -10.37
N LEU A 280 16.97 -2.29 -9.54
CA LEU A 280 15.70 -1.60 -9.52
C LEU A 280 15.64 -0.41 -8.54
N TRP A 281 16.62 -0.30 -7.62
CA TRP A 281 16.74 0.88 -6.75
C TRP A 281 17.65 1.96 -7.35
N LEU A 282 18.02 1.83 -8.62
CA LEU A 282 18.72 2.88 -9.33
C LEU A 282 17.92 4.20 -9.32
N PRO A 283 18.61 5.35 -9.25
CA PRO A 283 20.05 5.53 -9.11
C PRO A 283 20.56 5.40 -7.67
N GLY A 284 19.68 5.23 -6.68
CA GLY A 284 20.04 5.17 -5.26
C GLY A 284 21.04 4.06 -4.91
N SER A 285 20.96 2.92 -5.58
CA SER A 285 21.91 1.81 -5.38
C SER A 285 23.36 2.14 -5.75
N LEU A 286 23.59 3.14 -6.60
CA LEU A 286 24.95 3.63 -6.92
C LEU A 286 25.60 4.42 -5.77
N LEU A 287 24.80 4.83 -4.79
CA LEU A 287 25.26 5.58 -3.62
C LEU A 287 25.51 4.67 -2.40
N LEU A 288 25.28 3.36 -2.54
CA LEU A 288 25.61 2.39 -1.50
C LEU A 288 27.13 2.23 -1.46
N PRO A 289 27.75 2.28 -0.25
CA PRO A 289 29.18 2.14 -0.07
C PRO A 289 29.68 0.73 -0.43
#